data_db90fd9306c58e65d52db706f9198286
#
_entry.id   db90fd9306c58e65d52db706f9198286
#
_cell.length_a   1.000
_cell.length_b   1.000
_cell.length_c   1.000
_cell.angle_alpha   90.00
_cell.angle_beta   90.00
_cell.angle_gamma   90.00
#
_symmetry.space_group_name_H-M   'P 1'
#
loop_
_entity.id
_entity.type
_entity.pdbx_description
1 polymer ?
#
loop_
_entity_poly.entity_id
_entity_poly.type
_entity_poly.pdbx_seq_one_letter_code
_entity_poly.pdbx_strand_id
1 'polypeptide(L)'
;MKSIKFILLVMMVLIPAFAMGQTSKPVATPSKISAHEMRVDSLLAQIDTLIMINNQLLEHLEINTSLKNRYKLYGTENMYTLLELDTKTGKIKQVQWSLDSDSEGTFTINNDDLSYGYGYGSGSFELYPTKNMYQFILIDKTDGRKWHVQWGTGGDKSRWIRRIY
;
A
#
# COMPACT_ATOMS: atom_id res chain seq x y z
N MET A 1 -16.81 -2.46 24.54
CA MET A 1 -15.81 -2.55 25.61
C MET A 1 -16.13 -3.73 26.50
N LYS A 2 -15.50 -4.88 26.33
CA LYS A 2 -15.55 -5.99 27.31
C LYS A 2 -14.16 -6.66 27.24
N SER A 3 -13.42 -6.48 28.35
CA SER A 3 -12.12 -7.11 28.58
C SER A 3 -12.28 -8.60 28.79
N ILE A 4 -11.60 -9.43 28.04
CA ILE A 4 -11.47 -10.86 28.27
C ILE A 4 -10.22 -11.07 29.10
N LYS A 5 -10.40 -11.37 30.38
CA LYS A 5 -9.33 -11.80 31.29
C LYS A 5 -9.03 -13.27 31.03
N PHE A 6 -7.83 -13.56 30.56
CA PHE A 6 -7.31 -14.92 30.47
C PHE A 6 -6.97 -15.41 31.90
N ILE A 7 -7.70 -16.37 32.39
CA ILE A 7 -7.41 -17.07 33.66
C ILE A 7 -6.50 -18.24 33.28
N LEU A 8 -5.23 -18.16 33.72
CA LEU A 8 -4.28 -19.25 33.67
C LEU A 8 -4.57 -20.21 34.83
N LEU A 9 -5.14 -21.37 34.53
CA LEU A 9 -5.36 -22.42 35.50
C LEU A 9 -4.12 -23.29 35.60
N VAL A 10 -3.32 -23.10 36.67
CA VAL A 10 -2.19 -23.96 37.00
C VAL A 10 -2.72 -25.20 37.70
N MET A 11 -2.76 -26.33 37.02
CA MET A 11 -3.03 -27.63 37.64
C MET A 11 -1.74 -28.17 38.24
N MET A 12 -1.66 -28.11 39.57
CA MET A 12 -0.61 -28.73 40.39
C MET A 12 -0.95 -30.21 40.55
N VAL A 13 -0.31 -31.09 39.80
CA VAL A 13 -0.43 -32.55 39.97
C VAL A 13 0.61 -33.01 40.99
N LEU A 14 0.14 -33.41 42.16
CA LEU A 14 0.90 -34.12 43.19
C LEU A 14 1.22 -35.55 42.71
N ILE A 15 2.47 -35.88 42.54
CA ILE A 15 2.92 -37.26 42.27
C ILE A 15 3.58 -37.80 43.55
N PRO A 16 3.14 -38.96 44.09
CA PRO A 16 3.78 -39.56 45.23
C PRO A 16 5.13 -40.16 44.84
N ALA A 17 6.13 -39.92 45.72
CA ALA A 17 7.45 -40.50 45.62
C ALA A 17 7.42 -42.00 45.85
N PHE A 18 7.79 -42.78 44.84
CA PHE A 18 8.18 -44.18 45.03
C PHE A 18 9.70 -44.27 44.87
N ALA A 19 10.39 -44.51 45.96
CA ALA A 19 11.82 -44.79 45.94
C ALA A 19 12.01 -46.29 45.65
N MET A 20 12.72 -46.60 44.56
CA MET A 20 13.40 -47.90 44.42
C MET A 20 14.50 -47.84 43.32
N GLY A 21 15.71 -48.21 43.73
CA GLY A 21 16.68 -48.94 42.92
C GLY A 21 17.58 -48.10 42.00
N GLN A 22 18.72 -47.65 42.50
CA GLN A 22 19.86 -47.24 41.67
C GLN A 22 20.39 -48.43 40.86
N THR A 23 20.10 -48.44 39.56
CA THR A 23 20.95 -49.07 38.55
C THR A 23 21.51 -47.97 37.67
N SER A 24 22.82 -47.72 37.79
CA SER A 24 23.57 -46.81 36.96
C SER A 24 23.47 -47.25 35.49
N LYS A 25 22.58 -46.59 34.74
CA LYS A 25 22.61 -46.68 33.26
C LYS A 25 23.77 -45.83 32.76
N PRO A 26 24.53 -46.31 31.77
CA PRO A 26 25.60 -45.53 31.17
C PRO A 26 25.00 -44.22 30.59
N VAL A 27 25.65 -43.11 30.91
CA VAL A 27 25.36 -41.79 30.30
C VAL A 27 25.60 -41.95 28.81
N ALA A 28 24.51 -42.00 28.05
CA ALA A 28 24.59 -41.99 26.61
C ALA A 28 25.22 -40.67 26.15
N THR A 29 26.39 -40.75 25.56
CA THR A 29 27.02 -39.63 24.84
C THR A 29 26.00 -39.10 23.83
N PRO A 30 25.72 -37.77 23.77
CA PRO A 30 24.75 -37.22 22.82
C PRO A 30 25.17 -37.65 21.42
N SER A 31 24.32 -38.38 20.75
CA SER A 31 24.60 -38.90 19.43
C SER A 31 24.81 -37.74 18.46
N LYS A 32 25.72 -37.90 17.48
CA LYS A 32 25.91 -36.93 16.39
C LYS A 32 24.58 -36.55 15.68
N ILE A 33 23.59 -37.41 15.74
CA ILE A 33 22.25 -37.20 15.24
C ILE A 33 21.52 -36.11 16.01
N SER A 34 21.57 -36.08 17.33
CA SER A 34 20.97 -35.05 18.20
C SER A 34 21.55 -33.64 17.93
N ALA A 35 22.87 -33.56 17.72
CA ALA A 35 23.52 -32.28 17.39
C ALA A 35 23.14 -31.79 16.00
N HIS A 36 22.91 -32.69 15.05
CA HIS A 36 22.43 -32.36 13.70
C HIS A 36 20.99 -31.87 13.72
N GLU A 37 20.11 -32.54 14.48
CA GLU A 37 18.69 -32.13 14.64
C GLU A 37 18.59 -30.75 15.25
N MET A 38 19.31 -30.45 16.33
CA MET A 38 19.34 -29.11 16.93
C MET A 38 19.84 -28.03 15.95
N ARG A 39 20.77 -28.38 15.06
CA ARG A 39 21.26 -27.45 14.04
C ARG A 39 20.21 -27.20 12.94
N VAL A 40 19.48 -28.23 12.55
CA VAL A 40 18.37 -28.10 11.59
C VAL A 40 17.26 -27.23 12.16
N ASP A 41 16.84 -27.48 13.41
CA ASP A 41 15.82 -26.66 14.07
C ASP A 41 16.23 -25.19 14.19
N SER A 42 17.51 -24.94 14.52
CA SER A 42 18.06 -23.58 14.57
C SER A 42 18.05 -22.91 13.19
N LEU A 43 18.37 -23.65 12.12
CA LEU A 43 18.31 -23.11 10.75
C LEU A 43 16.88 -22.84 10.29
N LEU A 44 15.93 -23.72 10.65
CA LEU A 44 14.51 -23.50 10.35
C LEU A 44 14.00 -22.23 11.06
N ALA A 45 14.32 -22.02 12.34
CA ALA A 45 13.96 -20.81 13.07
C ALA A 45 14.56 -19.53 12.44
N GLN A 46 15.79 -19.62 11.89
CA GLN A 46 16.39 -18.50 11.17
C GLN A 46 15.67 -18.23 9.84
N ILE A 47 15.27 -19.27 9.11
CA ILE A 47 14.50 -19.14 7.88
C ILE A 47 13.16 -18.48 8.15
N ASP A 48 12.42 -18.90 9.18
CA ASP A 48 11.15 -18.30 9.57
C ASP A 48 11.31 -16.80 9.92
N THR A 49 12.37 -16.46 10.63
CA THR A 49 12.72 -15.07 10.95
C THR A 49 12.99 -14.26 9.69
N LEU A 50 13.75 -14.80 8.74
CA LEU A 50 14.05 -14.13 7.46
C LEU A 50 12.80 -13.95 6.61
N ILE A 51 11.90 -14.94 6.58
CA ILE A 51 10.61 -14.82 5.89
C ILE A 51 9.76 -13.70 6.51
N MET A 52 9.70 -13.63 7.84
CA MET A 52 8.98 -12.58 8.54
C MET A 52 9.53 -11.18 8.20
N ILE A 53 10.85 -11.02 8.27
CA ILE A 53 11.52 -9.74 7.93
C ILE A 53 11.28 -9.38 6.47
N ASN A 54 11.36 -10.35 5.56
CA ASN A 54 11.11 -10.13 4.13
C ASN A 54 9.68 -9.65 3.87
N ASN A 55 8.69 -10.26 4.52
CA ASN A 55 7.30 -9.84 4.41
C ASN A 55 7.07 -8.42 4.95
N GLN A 56 7.67 -8.07 6.08
CA GLN A 56 7.62 -6.71 6.62
C GLN A 56 8.27 -5.69 5.67
N LEU A 57 9.41 -6.02 5.06
CA LEU A 57 10.05 -5.16 4.07
C LEU A 57 9.20 -4.98 2.83
N LEU A 58 8.53 -6.03 2.34
CA LEU A 58 7.62 -5.96 1.21
C LEU A 58 6.43 -5.06 1.51
N GLU A 59 5.80 -5.19 2.69
CA GLU A 59 4.73 -4.28 3.14
C GLU A 59 5.19 -2.83 3.20
N HIS A 60 6.36 -2.55 3.76
CA HIS A 60 6.93 -1.20 3.80
C HIS A 60 7.22 -0.63 2.41
N LEU A 61 7.75 -1.45 1.51
CA LEU A 61 7.98 -1.05 0.12
C LEU A 61 6.68 -0.77 -0.62
N GLU A 62 5.66 -1.60 -0.43
CA GLU A 62 4.34 -1.42 -1.04
C GLU A 62 3.66 -0.14 -0.54
N ILE A 63 3.65 0.11 0.77
CA ILE A 63 3.12 1.33 1.37
C ILE A 63 3.86 2.56 0.82
N ASN A 64 5.19 2.58 0.86
CA ASN A 64 5.99 3.69 0.37
C ASN A 64 5.78 3.94 -1.14
N THR A 65 5.68 2.89 -1.94
CA THR A 65 5.43 3.00 -3.37
C THR A 65 4.00 3.46 -3.64
N SER A 66 3.02 3.01 -2.85
CA SER A 66 1.62 3.39 -3.02
C SER A 66 1.35 4.85 -2.65
N LEU A 67 2.10 5.42 -1.71
CA LEU A 67 1.98 6.82 -1.28
C LEU A 67 2.88 7.76 -2.08
N LYS A 68 4.03 7.29 -2.55
CA LYS A 68 4.97 8.10 -3.30
C LYS A 68 4.35 8.57 -4.62
N ASN A 69 4.27 9.89 -4.78
CA ASN A 69 3.66 10.53 -5.96
C ASN A 69 2.20 10.13 -6.22
N ARG A 70 1.45 9.73 -5.18
CA ARG A 70 0.05 9.35 -5.31
C ARG A 70 -0.78 10.48 -5.91
N TYR A 71 -0.65 11.67 -5.37
CA TYR A 71 -1.31 12.88 -5.87
C TYR A 71 -0.27 13.82 -6.47
N LYS A 72 -0.59 14.37 -7.64
CA LYS A 72 0.27 15.31 -8.34
C LYS A 72 -0.55 16.50 -8.81
N LEU A 73 -0.01 17.70 -8.59
CA LEU A 73 -0.60 18.94 -9.08
C LEU A 73 0.07 19.37 -10.38
N TYR A 74 -0.75 19.72 -11.35
CA TYR A 74 -0.31 20.22 -12.66
C TYR A 74 -0.78 21.66 -12.81
N GLY A 75 0.15 22.56 -13.12
CA GLY A 75 -0.16 23.95 -13.45
C GLY A 75 -0.97 24.06 -14.73
N THR A 76 -1.88 25.03 -14.77
CA THR A 76 -2.53 25.47 -16.01
C THR A 76 -2.02 26.84 -16.42
N GLU A 77 -2.41 27.35 -17.58
CA GLU A 77 -2.11 28.74 -17.97
C GLU A 77 -2.87 29.78 -17.12
N ASN A 78 -3.88 29.35 -16.36
CA ASN A 78 -4.56 30.20 -15.38
C ASN A 78 -3.85 30.07 -14.02
N MET A 79 -3.29 31.20 -13.55
CA MET A 79 -2.52 31.24 -12.30
C MET A 79 -3.28 30.78 -11.06
N TYR A 80 -4.60 30.84 -11.07
CA TYR A 80 -5.46 30.45 -9.93
C TYR A 80 -5.97 29.01 -10.03
N THR A 81 -5.59 28.27 -11.07
CA THR A 81 -6.15 26.93 -11.31
C THR A 81 -5.04 25.89 -11.50
N LEU A 82 -5.15 24.79 -10.76
CA LEU A 82 -4.33 23.61 -10.88
C LEU A 82 -5.21 22.39 -11.18
N LEU A 83 -4.65 21.36 -11.76
CA LEU A 83 -5.28 20.04 -11.85
C LEU A 83 -4.62 19.08 -10.88
N GLU A 84 -5.40 18.48 -9.99
CA GLU A 84 -4.99 17.38 -9.12
C GLU A 84 -5.25 16.06 -9.82
N LEU A 85 -4.23 15.22 -9.94
CA LEU A 85 -4.32 13.87 -10.48
C LEU A 85 -4.00 12.86 -9.38
N ASP A 86 -4.90 11.91 -9.15
CA ASP A 86 -4.56 10.65 -8.50
C ASP A 86 -3.86 9.75 -9.53
N THR A 87 -2.56 9.68 -9.45
CA THR A 87 -1.71 8.96 -10.40
C THR A 87 -1.89 7.44 -10.37
N LYS A 88 -2.59 6.91 -9.39
CA LYS A 88 -2.91 5.48 -9.27
C LYS A 88 -4.21 5.12 -10.00
N THR A 89 -5.21 5.98 -9.92
CA THR A 89 -6.56 5.68 -10.41
C THR A 89 -6.97 6.49 -11.64
N GLY A 90 -6.24 7.56 -11.97
CA GLY A 90 -6.62 8.46 -13.06
C GLY A 90 -7.78 9.43 -12.71
N LYS A 91 -8.16 9.53 -11.43
CA LYS A 91 -9.13 10.54 -10.97
C LYS A 91 -8.51 11.92 -11.05
N ILE A 92 -9.32 12.90 -11.50
CA ILE A 92 -8.86 14.26 -11.75
C ILE A 92 -9.82 15.26 -11.12
N LYS A 93 -9.25 16.25 -10.43
CA LYS A 93 -9.97 17.41 -9.91
C LYS A 93 -9.34 18.69 -10.41
N GLN A 94 -10.16 19.70 -10.64
CA GLN A 94 -9.73 21.08 -10.79
C GLN A 94 -9.67 21.70 -9.41
N VAL A 95 -8.52 22.27 -9.04
CA VAL A 95 -8.31 22.99 -7.79
C VAL A 95 -8.20 24.47 -8.13
N GLN A 96 -9.10 25.27 -7.63
CA GLN A 96 -9.04 26.72 -7.72
C GLN A 96 -8.62 27.30 -6.38
N TRP A 97 -7.55 28.08 -6.38
CA TRP A 97 -7.11 28.83 -5.21
C TRP A 97 -7.32 30.33 -5.43
N SER A 98 -7.38 31.09 -4.38
CA SER A 98 -7.59 32.54 -4.45
C SER A 98 -6.92 33.22 -3.25
N LEU A 99 -6.77 34.53 -3.32
CA LEU A 99 -6.42 35.35 -2.16
C LEU A 99 -7.64 35.58 -1.24
N ASP A 100 -8.83 35.28 -1.72
CA ASP A 100 -10.09 35.33 -1.01
C ASP A 100 -10.66 33.91 -0.90
N SER A 101 -10.87 33.44 0.34
CA SER A 101 -11.34 32.08 0.63
C SER A 101 -12.70 31.74 -0.02
N ASP A 102 -13.55 32.71 -0.22
CA ASP A 102 -14.89 32.52 -0.82
C ASP A 102 -14.81 32.12 -2.31
N SER A 103 -13.64 32.35 -2.93
CA SER A 103 -13.38 32.02 -4.34
C SER A 103 -12.56 30.76 -4.51
N GLU A 104 -12.26 30.03 -3.43
CA GLU A 104 -11.53 28.75 -3.48
C GLU A 104 -12.49 27.57 -3.69
N GLY A 105 -12.01 26.53 -4.34
CA GLY A 105 -12.82 25.35 -4.54
C GLY A 105 -12.11 24.19 -5.24
N THR A 106 -12.70 23.02 -5.09
CA THR A 106 -12.28 21.80 -5.79
C THR A 106 -13.45 21.23 -6.56
N PHE A 107 -13.26 21.03 -7.87
CA PHE A 107 -14.29 20.59 -8.78
C PHE A 107 -13.89 19.31 -9.49
N THR A 108 -14.78 18.34 -9.56
CA THR A 108 -14.50 17.06 -10.21
C THR A 108 -14.47 17.20 -11.73
N ILE A 109 -13.41 16.63 -12.37
CA ILE A 109 -13.33 16.43 -13.82
C ILE A 109 -13.57 14.95 -14.13
N ASN A 110 -12.92 14.06 -13.40
CA ASN A 110 -13.10 12.61 -13.48
C ASN A 110 -13.10 11.98 -12.08
N ASN A 111 -14.14 11.23 -11.76
CA ASN A 111 -14.21 10.46 -10.51
C ASN A 111 -14.15 8.93 -10.74
N ASP A 112 -14.07 8.50 -11.99
CA ASP A 112 -13.98 7.08 -12.32
C ASP A 112 -12.56 6.57 -12.09
N ASP A 113 -12.46 5.33 -11.60
CA ASP A 113 -11.21 4.60 -11.51
C ASP A 113 -10.87 4.01 -12.89
N LEU A 114 -9.93 4.64 -13.59
CA LEU A 114 -9.50 4.26 -14.92
C LEU A 114 -8.51 3.07 -14.93
N SER A 115 -8.03 2.66 -13.75
CA SER A 115 -7.21 1.46 -13.59
C SER A 115 -8.03 0.16 -13.66
N TYR A 116 -9.35 0.27 -13.62
CA TYR A 116 -10.30 -0.86 -13.59
C TYR A 116 -10.02 -1.88 -12.47
N GLY A 117 -9.45 -1.42 -11.35
CA GLY A 117 -9.12 -2.28 -10.23
C GLY A 117 -7.89 -3.18 -10.42
N TYR A 118 -7.15 -3.03 -11.50
CA TYR A 118 -5.88 -3.76 -11.74
C TYR A 118 -4.76 -3.14 -10.91
N GLY A 119 -4.72 -3.27 -9.63
CA GLY A 119 -3.60 -3.03 -8.72
C GLY A 119 -2.46 -2.09 -9.17
N TYR A 120 -2.77 -1.04 -9.96
CA TYR A 120 -1.78 -0.11 -10.47
C TYR A 120 -1.09 0.63 -9.33
N GLY A 121 0.21 0.80 -9.44
CA GLY A 121 1.00 1.61 -8.52
C GLY A 121 0.78 3.11 -8.74
N SER A 122 1.15 3.92 -7.75
CA SER A 122 1.23 5.37 -7.91
C SER A 122 2.21 5.73 -9.03
N GLY A 123 1.86 6.72 -9.85
CA GLY A 123 2.64 7.11 -11.01
C GLY A 123 2.25 6.41 -12.32
N SER A 124 1.20 5.56 -12.31
CA SER A 124 0.68 4.90 -13.52
C SER A 124 0.06 5.90 -14.49
N PHE A 125 -0.63 6.91 -13.97
CA PHE A 125 -1.26 7.95 -14.79
C PHE A 125 -0.46 9.25 -14.77
N GLU A 126 -0.47 9.96 -15.91
CA GLU A 126 0.20 11.25 -16.05
C GLU A 126 -0.58 12.19 -16.99
N LEU A 127 -0.60 13.50 -16.65
CA LEU A 127 -1.21 14.54 -17.46
C LEU A 127 -0.15 15.26 -18.28
N TYR A 128 -0.43 15.48 -19.57
CA TYR A 128 0.36 16.29 -20.49
C TYR A 128 -0.44 17.50 -20.95
N PRO A 129 0.07 18.73 -20.75
CA PRO A 129 -0.58 19.93 -21.27
C PRO A 129 -0.56 19.92 -22.80
N THR A 130 -1.64 20.44 -23.40
CA THR A 130 -1.66 20.71 -24.83
C THR A 130 -1.36 22.19 -25.09
N LYS A 131 -1.33 22.60 -26.38
CA LYS A 131 -1.24 24.02 -26.71
C LYS A 131 -2.54 24.80 -26.43
N ASN A 132 -3.65 24.11 -26.19
CA ASN A 132 -4.90 24.73 -25.73
C ASN A 132 -4.89 24.79 -24.20
N MET A 133 -4.98 25.99 -23.65
CA MET A 133 -4.87 26.24 -22.21
C MET A 133 -5.87 25.44 -21.35
N TYR A 134 -7.02 25.06 -21.91
CA TYR A 134 -8.07 24.33 -21.21
C TYR A 134 -7.97 22.82 -21.33
N GLN A 135 -6.97 22.29 -22.05
CA GLN A 135 -6.95 20.88 -22.44
C GLN A 135 -5.64 20.19 -22.07
N PHE A 136 -5.79 18.94 -21.61
CA PHE A 136 -4.69 18.03 -21.31
C PHE A 136 -4.94 16.67 -21.94
N ILE A 137 -3.89 15.91 -22.11
CA ILE A 137 -3.96 14.48 -22.41
C ILE A 137 -3.56 13.72 -21.15
N LEU A 138 -4.45 12.88 -20.64
CA LEU A 138 -4.13 11.88 -19.64
C LEU A 138 -3.64 10.63 -20.34
N ILE A 139 -2.53 10.07 -19.89
CA ILE A 139 -2.02 8.78 -20.34
C ILE A 139 -1.93 7.79 -19.18
N ASP A 140 -2.34 6.56 -19.43
CA ASP A 140 -1.98 5.40 -18.65
C ASP A 140 -0.65 4.88 -19.16
N LYS A 141 0.40 4.96 -18.35
CA LYS A 141 1.77 4.55 -18.73
C LYS A 141 1.95 3.03 -18.70
N THR A 142 1.01 2.27 -18.15
CA THR A 142 1.09 0.82 -18.08
C THR A 142 0.68 0.15 -19.39
N ASP A 143 -0.31 0.71 -20.09
CA ASP A 143 -0.84 0.13 -21.34
C ASP A 143 -1.00 1.14 -22.49
N GLY A 144 -0.66 2.40 -22.24
CA GLY A 144 -0.67 3.45 -23.26
C GLY A 144 -2.06 4.02 -23.60
N ARG A 145 -3.11 3.67 -22.85
CA ARG A 145 -4.44 4.28 -23.01
C ARG A 145 -4.38 5.79 -22.79
N LYS A 146 -5.19 6.53 -23.53
CA LYS A 146 -5.19 7.99 -23.49
C LYS A 146 -6.61 8.54 -23.39
N TRP A 147 -6.71 9.69 -22.73
CA TRP A 147 -7.97 10.44 -22.63
C TRP A 147 -7.70 11.92 -22.88
N HIS A 148 -8.65 12.54 -23.55
CA HIS A 148 -8.74 13.98 -23.65
C HIS A 148 -9.43 14.51 -22.40
N VAL A 149 -8.79 15.44 -21.72
CA VAL A 149 -9.24 16.06 -20.48
C VAL A 149 -9.45 17.55 -20.73
N GLN A 150 -10.61 18.07 -20.37
CA GLN A 150 -10.90 19.49 -20.40
C GLN A 150 -11.27 19.99 -19.02
N TRP A 151 -10.68 21.11 -18.64
CA TRP A 151 -11.06 21.90 -17.47
C TRP A 151 -11.63 23.25 -17.88
N GLY A 152 -12.34 23.94 -16.99
CA GLY A 152 -12.89 25.26 -17.27
C GLY A 152 -13.69 25.81 -16.11
N THR A 153 -13.99 27.13 -16.20
CA THR A 153 -14.70 27.89 -15.16
C THR A 153 -16.21 28.06 -15.43
N GLY A 154 -16.69 27.57 -16.58
CA GLY A 154 -18.08 27.73 -17.01
C GLY A 154 -19.09 26.73 -16.43
N GLY A 155 -18.82 26.15 -15.23
CA GLY A 155 -19.67 25.16 -14.58
C GLY A 155 -19.36 23.73 -15.03
N ASP A 156 -20.21 22.76 -14.66
CA ASP A 156 -19.92 21.32 -14.83
C ASP A 156 -19.74 20.92 -16.29
N LYS A 157 -20.44 21.56 -17.21
CA LYS A 157 -20.33 21.26 -18.65
C LYS A 157 -19.00 21.67 -19.27
N SER A 158 -18.22 22.50 -18.60
CA SER A 158 -16.86 22.90 -19.02
C SER A 158 -15.78 21.94 -18.58
N ARG A 159 -16.12 20.93 -17.79
CA ARG A 159 -15.20 19.93 -17.21
C ARG A 159 -15.62 18.53 -17.66
N TRP A 160 -14.72 17.81 -18.32
CA TRP A 160 -15.01 16.46 -18.82
C TRP A 160 -13.74 15.70 -19.20
N ILE A 161 -13.89 14.40 -19.32
CA ILE A 161 -12.88 13.47 -19.83
C ILE A 161 -13.50 12.59 -20.92
N ARG A 162 -12.75 12.25 -21.95
CA ARG A 162 -13.16 11.38 -23.04
C ARG A 162 -12.02 10.50 -23.52
N ARG A 163 -12.28 9.21 -23.68
CA ARG A 163 -11.34 8.25 -24.23
C ARG A 163 -10.93 8.62 -25.66
N ILE A 164 -9.62 8.48 -25.98
CA ILE A 164 -9.05 8.55 -27.33
C ILE A 164 -8.75 7.12 -27.77
N TYR A 165 -9.22 6.72 -28.93
CA TYR A 165 -9.03 5.39 -29.52
C TYR A 165 -8.00 5.38 -30.63
#